data_4331809efb6da92d1fa75ed1e467cc43
#
_entry.id   4331809efb6da92d1fa75ed1e467cc43
#
_cell.length_a   1.000
_cell.length_b   1.000
_cell.length_c   1.000
_cell.angle_alpha   90.00
_cell.angle_beta   90.00
_cell.angle_gamma   90.00
#
_symmetry.space_group_name_H-M   'P 1'
#
loop_
_entity.id
_entity.type
_entity.pdbx_description
1 polymer ?
#
loop_
_entity_poly.entity_id
_entity_poly.type
_entity_poly.pdbx_seq_one_letter_code
_entity_poly.pdbx_strand_id
1 'polypeptide(L)'
;NDFEAWLQTLDANKKFFSFMFLDSVHALDFPSDLKVPYEDYWKEVDRLELGPDFNPKQFFNRYKNSAYWQDVLIGRVIQTLEKAGRLDNTVVIVTSDHGEEFNDSKLNYWGHNGNFSAAQIKIPLVGYWPGMPTQVKDYRTTAYDVSATLMKRVLDVQNPLDDFTVG
;
A
#
# COMPACT_ATOMS: atom_id res chain seq x y z
N ASN A 1 -2.13 12.20 16.24
CA ASN A 1 -2.36 11.48 14.99
C ASN A 1 -3.61 12.05 14.31
N ASP A 2 -3.46 12.61 13.12
CA ASP A 2 -4.53 13.32 12.40
C ASP A 2 -5.74 12.40 12.12
N PHE A 3 -5.50 11.14 11.80
CA PHE A 3 -6.55 10.16 11.62
C PHE A 3 -7.35 9.90 12.90
N GLU A 4 -6.67 9.79 14.04
CA GLU A 4 -7.33 9.60 15.34
C GLU A 4 -8.18 10.82 15.71
N ALA A 5 -7.62 12.02 15.56
CA ALA A 5 -8.33 13.26 15.81
C ALA A 5 -9.56 13.39 14.91
N TRP A 6 -9.41 13.10 13.62
CA TRP A 6 -10.53 13.10 12.67
C TRP A 6 -11.59 12.05 13.04
N LEU A 7 -11.20 10.82 13.35
CA LEU A 7 -12.12 9.74 13.70
C LEU A 7 -12.98 10.10 14.93
N GLN A 8 -12.40 10.83 15.90
CA GLN A 8 -13.11 11.31 17.08
C GLN A 8 -14.16 12.38 16.78
N THR A 9 -14.06 13.08 15.65
CA THR A 9 -15.08 14.06 15.22
C THR A 9 -16.32 13.42 14.61
N LEU A 10 -16.25 12.14 14.27
CA LEU A 10 -17.33 11.45 13.59
C LEU A 10 -18.38 10.95 14.59
N ASP A 11 -19.64 11.10 14.21
CA ASP A 11 -20.74 10.44 14.89
C ASP A 11 -20.55 8.90 14.84
N ALA A 12 -20.69 8.25 16.00
CA ALA A 12 -20.47 6.81 16.14
C ALA A 12 -21.37 5.97 15.23
N ASN A 13 -22.57 6.47 14.88
CA ASN A 13 -23.57 5.78 14.10
C ASN A 13 -23.49 6.08 12.59
N LYS A 14 -22.60 7.00 12.19
CA LYS A 14 -22.46 7.36 10.77
C LYS A 14 -21.40 6.51 10.09
N LYS A 15 -21.73 6.07 8.87
CA LYS A 15 -20.75 5.48 7.95
C LYS A 15 -19.73 6.53 7.55
N PHE A 16 -18.50 6.11 7.33
CA PHE A 16 -17.44 6.96 6.82
C PHE A 16 -16.68 6.25 5.68
N PHE A 17 -16.01 7.02 4.88
CA PHE A 17 -14.99 6.59 3.95
C PHE A 17 -13.74 7.42 4.21
N SER A 18 -12.60 6.75 4.33
CA SER A 18 -11.29 7.41 4.47
C SER A 18 -10.34 6.85 3.42
N PHE A 19 -9.73 7.72 2.66
CA PHE A 19 -8.62 7.39 1.78
C PHE A 19 -7.35 8.01 2.36
N MET A 20 -6.35 7.16 2.63
CA MET A 20 -5.07 7.60 3.16
C MET A 20 -3.98 7.31 2.14
N PHE A 21 -3.35 8.37 1.65
CA PHE A 21 -2.20 8.28 0.79
C PHE A 21 -0.93 8.34 1.66
N LEU A 22 -0.12 7.29 1.63
CA LEU A 22 1.11 7.17 2.40
C LEU A 22 2.31 7.17 1.44
N ASP A 23 3.06 8.25 1.42
CA ASP A 23 4.10 8.53 0.43
C ASP A 23 5.51 7.99 0.81
N SER A 24 5.66 7.38 1.97
CA SER A 24 6.97 6.96 2.49
C SER A 24 7.75 6.05 1.54
N VAL A 25 7.07 5.13 0.86
CA VAL A 25 7.70 4.17 -0.06
C VAL A 25 8.16 4.85 -1.34
N HIS A 26 7.35 5.75 -1.89
CA HIS A 26 7.71 6.53 -3.07
C HIS A 26 8.89 7.47 -2.79
N ALA A 27 8.84 8.18 -1.67
CA ALA A 27 9.92 9.08 -1.23
C ALA A 27 11.17 8.31 -0.75
N LEU A 28 11.10 6.99 -0.54
CA LEU A 28 12.14 6.18 0.07
C LEU A 28 12.55 6.72 1.45
N ASP A 29 11.58 7.24 2.21
CA ASP A 29 11.83 8.00 3.43
C ASP A 29 11.22 7.35 4.67
N PHE A 30 11.88 7.58 5.80
CA PHE A 30 11.47 7.14 7.12
C PHE A 30 12.18 7.99 8.19
N PRO A 31 11.63 8.09 9.42
CA PRO A 31 12.24 8.86 10.50
C PRO A 31 13.68 8.43 10.80
N SER A 32 14.57 9.38 11.01
CA SER A 32 15.99 9.13 11.25
C SER A 32 16.26 8.36 12.55
N ASP A 33 15.34 8.41 13.50
CA ASP A 33 15.36 7.68 14.78
C ASP A 33 14.67 6.32 14.72
N LEU A 34 14.10 5.95 13.56
CA LEU A 34 13.49 4.65 13.36
C LEU A 34 14.54 3.56 13.42
N LYS A 35 14.35 2.59 14.31
CA LYS A 35 15.15 1.36 14.29
C LYS A 35 14.75 0.51 13.10
N VAL A 36 15.57 0.56 12.05
CA VAL A 36 15.31 -0.13 10.79
C VAL A 36 15.78 -1.57 10.80
N PRO A 37 15.06 -2.50 10.13
CA PRO A 37 15.48 -3.90 10.05
C PRO A 37 16.64 -4.14 9.08
N TYR A 38 16.91 -3.23 8.14
CA TYR A 38 17.98 -3.36 7.13
C TYR A 38 19.00 -2.25 7.32
N GLU A 39 20.03 -2.48 8.16
CA GLU A 39 21.04 -1.47 8.51
C GLU A 39 21.97 -1.10 7.35
N ASP A 40 22.26 -2.06 6.43
CA ASP A 40 23.08 -1.84 5.23
C ASP A 40 22.18 -1.26 4.11
N TYR A 41 21.85 0.04 4.22
CA TYR A 41 21.04 0.73 3.24
C TYR A 41 21.71 2.00 2.72
N TRP A 42 21.33 2.44 1.53
CA TRP A 42 21.83 3.66 0.90
C TRP A 42 21.29 4.90 1.63
N LYS A 43 22.17 5.59 2.36
CA LYS A 43 21.79 6.70 3.24
C LYS A 43 21.40 7.96 2.46
N GLU A 44 22.17 8.28 1.42
CA GLU A 44 21.96 9.45 0.56
C GLU A 44 21.81 8.92 -0.88
N VAL A 45 20.59 8.89 -1.37
CA VAL A 45 20.30 8.34 -2.69
C VAL A 45 20.67 9.35 -3.77
N ASP A 46 21.71 9.03 -4.54
CA ASP A 46 22.02 9.73 -5.79
C ASP A 46 21.61 8.87 -6.99
N ARG A 47 20.49 9.20 -7.59
CA ARG A 47 19.95 8.43 -8.74
C ARG A 47 20.85 8.49 -9.97
N LEU A 48 21.81 9.41 -10.06
CA LEU A 48 22.79 9.49 -11.15
C LEU A 48 23.81 8.36 -11.10
N GLU A 49 23.99 7.71 -9.94
CA GLU A 49 24.85 6.52 -9.80
C GLU A 49 24.21 5.25 -10.36
N LEU A 50 22.89 5.26 -10.60
CA LEU A 50 22.16 4.09 -11.08
C LEU A 50 22.57 3.76 -12.52
N GLY A 51 23.02 2.54 -12.74
CA GLY A 51 23.46 2.05 -14.03
C GLY A 51 23.32 0.53 -14.15
N PRO A 52 23.64 -0.05 -15.31
CA PRO A 52 23.43 -1.48 -15.55
C PRO A 52 24.17 -2.39 -14.56
N ASP A 53 25.34 -1.95 -14.09
CA ASP A 53 26.22 -2.70 -13.18
C ASP A 53 26.07 -2.29 -11.71
N PHE A 54 25.19 -1.33 -11.40
CA PHE A 54 24.96 -0.89 -10.04
C PHE A 54 24.37 -2.01 -9.17
N ASN A 55 24.96 -2.23 -7.98
CA ASN A 55 24.44 -3.22 -7.05
C ASN A 55 23.18 -2.69 -6.32
N PRO A 56 22.00 -3.24 -6.57
CA PRO A 56 20.74 -2.70 -6.04
C PRO A 56 20.58 -2.92 -4.53
N LYS A 57 21.43 -3.72 -3.87
CA LYS A 57 21.20 -4.19 -2.50
C LYS A 57 20.91 -3.07 -1.50
N GLN A 58 21.75 -2.03 -1.45
CA GLN A 58 21.58 -0.93 -0.48
C GLN A 58 20.39 -0.05 -0.83
N PHE A 59 20.13 0.17 -2.11
CA PHE A 59 18.96 0.90 -2.57
C PHE A 59 17.67 0.15 -2.25
N PHE A 60 17.63 -1.15 -2.53
CA PHE A 60 16.51 -2.01 -2.19
C PHE A 60 16.30 -2.13 -0.67
N ASN A 61 17.37 -2.12 0.13
CA ASN A 61 17.26 -2.09 1.59
C ASN A 61 16.63 -0.79 2.09
N ARG A 62 16.96 0.36 1.47
CA ARG A 62 16.29 1.63 1.78
C ARG A 62 14.80 1.57 1.48
N TYR A 63 14.41 1.07 0.32
CA TYR A 63 13.02 0.83 -0.05
C TYR A 63 12.30 -0.07 0.97
N LYS A 64 12.92 -1.18 1.39
CA LYS A 64 12.34 -2.06 2.42
C LYS A 64 12.18 -1.37 3.79
N ASN A 65 13.09 -0.48 4.16
CA ASN A 65 12.97 0.29 5.39
C ASN A 65 11.80 1.30 5.32
N SER A 66 11.60 1.95 4.18
CA SER A 66 10.43 2.83 3.99
C SER A 66 9.12 2.04 3.98
N ALA A 67 9.10 0.85 3.39
CA ALA A 67 7.94 -0.05 3.45
C ALA A 67 7.67 -0.54 4.88
N TYR A 68 8.71 -0.85 5.66
CA TYR A 68 8.57 -1.18 7.08
C TYR A 68 7.97 -0.01 7.88
N TRP A 69 8.41 1.22 7.61
CA TRP A 69 7.81 2.40 8.24
C TRP A 69 6.34 2.56 7.88
N GLN A 70 6.00 2.34 6.61
CA GLN A 70 4.61 2.39 6.16
C GLN A 70 3.74 1.33 6.85
N ASP A 71 4.25 0.12 7.07
CA ASP A 71 3.58 -0.92 7.85
C ASP A 71 3.33 -0.49 9.30
N VAL A 72 4.29 0.18 9.92
CA VAL A 72 4.10 0.78 11.26
C VAL A 72 2.95 1.81 11.26
N LEU A 73 2.85 2.64 10.22
CA LEU A 73 1.77 3.63 10.09
C LEU A 73 0.41 2.95 9.91
N ILE A 74 0.34 1.93 9.07
CA ILE A 74 -0.87 1.12 8.87
C ILE A 74 -1.28 0.46 10.21
N GLY A 75 -0.33 -0.11 10.93
CA GLY A 75 -0.57 -0.69 12.25
C GLY A 75 -1.17 0.31 13.24
N ARG A 76 -0.74 1.59 13.20
CA ARG A 76 -1.34 2.66 14.03
C ARG A 76 -2.78 2.96 13.64
N VAL A 77 -3.10 2.91 12.36
CA VAL A 77 -4.49 3.09 11.87
C VAL A 77 -5.39 1.96 12.38
N ILE A 78 -4.94 0.71 12.25
CA ILE A 78 -5.68 -0.45 12.76
C ILE A 78 -5.91 -0.33 14.28
N GLN A 79 -4.87 -0.02 15.04
CA GLN A 79 -4.98 0.16 16.50
C GLN A 79 -5.93 1.31 16.88
N THR A 80 -5.98 2.38 16.08
CA THR A 80 -6.89 3.50 16.30
C THR A 80 -8.35 3.06 16.10
N LEU A 81 -8.61 2.30 15.03
CA LEU A 81 -9.94 1.73 14.77
C LEU A 81 -10.36 0.75 15.87
N GLU A 82 -9.45 -0.09 16.32
CA GLU A 82 -9.69 -1.06 17.40
C GLU A 82 -10.04 -0.35 18.73
N LYS A 83 -9.22 0.62 19.15
CA LYS A 83 -9.45 1.42 20.36
C LYS A 83 -10.76 2.21 20.31
N ALA A 84 -11.17 2.65 19.14
CA ALA A 84 -12.44 3.33 18.91
C ALA A 84 -13.65 2.37 18.84
N GLY A 85 -13.44 1.05 18.94
CA GLY A 85 -14.50 0.04 18.78
C GLY A 85 -15.12 0.00 17.39
N ARG A 86 -14.37 0.43 16.37
CA ARG A 86 -14.87 0.52 14.98
C ARG A 86 -14.29 -0.53 14.04
N LEU A 87 -13.24 -1.25 14.46
CA LEU A 87 -12.55 -2.21 13.58
C LEU A 87 -13.50 -3.34 13.12
N ASP A 88 -14.36 -3.83 14.02
CA ASP A 88 -15.32 -4.91 13.71
C ASP A 88 -16.43 -4.49 12.73
N ASN A 89 -16.50 -3.21 12.38
CA ASN A 89 -17.47 -2.67 11.41
C ASN A 89 -16.79 -1.80 10.34
N THR A 90 -15.51 -2.02 10.09
CA THR A 90 -14.75 -1.27 9.10
C THR A 90 -13.99 -2.22 8.18
N VAL A 91 -14.22 -2.11 6.89
CA VAL A 91 -13.39 -2.77 5.87
C VAL A 91 -12.12 -1.94 5.71
N VAL A 92 -10.95 -2.57 5.81
CA VAL A 92 -9.67 -1.92 5.58
C VAL A 92 -8.99 -2.57 4.37
N ILE A 93 -8.59 -1.76 3.40
CA ILE A 93 -7.90 -2.20 2.20
C ILE A 93 -6.55 -1.50 2.13
N VAL A 94 -5.50 -2.29 1.96
CA VAL A 94 -4.13 -1.81 1.74
C VAL A 94 -3.69 -2.26 0.36
N THR A 95 -3.31 -1.31 -0.46
CA THR A 95 -2.84 -1.55 -1.82
C THR A 95 -1.87 -0.47 -2.25
N SER A 96 -1.34 -0.59 -3.46
CA SER A 96 -0.49 0.41 -4.11
C SER A 96 -1.06 0.70 -5.50
N ASP A 97 -0.65 1.79 -6.10
CA ASP A 97 -0.94 2.15 -7.49
C ASP A 97 0.00 1.45 -8.48
N HIS A 98 1.27 1.24 -8.11
CA HIS A 98 2.29 0.53 -8.89
C HIS A 98 3.32 -0.13 -7.97
N GLY A 99 4.18 -0.95 -8.55
CA GLY A 99 5.38 -1.48 -7.92
C GLY A 99 6.62 -0.64 -8.22
N GLU A 100 7.79 -1.17 -7.89
CA GLU A 100 9.09 -0.50 -8.08
C GLU A 100 10.12 -1.49 -8.61
N GLU A 101 10.89 -1.11 -9.63
CA GLU A 101 11.93 -1.93 -10.23
C GLU A 101 13.34 -1.49 -9.80
N PHE A 102 14.16 -2.44 -9.43
CA PHE A 102 15.54 -2.27 -8.97
C PHE A 102 16.51 -3.00 -9.93
N ASN A 103 16.35 -2.73 -11.23
CA ASN A 103 17.06 -3.44 -12.29
C ASN A 103 16.83 -4.96 -12.27
N ASP A 104 15.62 -5.39 -11.87
CA ASP A 104 15.24 -6.80 -11.77
C ASP A 104 15.36 -7.52 -13.10
N SER A 105 14.97 -6.84 -14.18
CA SER A 105 15.06 -7.34 -15.56
C SER A 105 16.47 -7.35 -16.13
N LYS A 106 17.46 -6.70 -15.48
CA LYS A 106 18.83 -6.47 -15.97
C LYS A 106 18.89 -5.63 -17.26
N LEU A 107 17.86 -4.83 -17.50
CA LEU A 107 17.75 -3.93 -18.65
C LEU A 107 17.97 -2.47 -18.28
N ASN A 108 18.55 -2.21 -17.11
CA ASN A 108 18.84 -0.89 -16.58
C ASN A 108 17.57 -0.04 -16.31
N TYR A 109 16.49 -0.71 -15.86
CA TYR A 109 15.30 -0.02 -15.38
C TYR A 109 15.32 0.16 -13.86
N TRP A 110 15.10 1.39 -13.42
CA TRP A 110 15.09 1.81 -12.03
C TRP A 110 13.85 2.67 -11.78
N GLY A 111 13.05 2.29 -10.78
CA GLY A 111 11.81 3.00 -10.49
C GLY A 111 10.58 2.37 -11.15
N HIS A 112 9.62 3.20 -11.54
CA HIS A 112 8.30 2.75 -12.01
C HIS A 112 7.85 3.37 -13.34
N ASN A 113 8.73 4.06 -14.07
CA ASN A 113 8.39 4.80 -15.28
C ASN A 113 8.98 4.20 -16.57
N GLY A 114 9.58 3.04 -16.50
CA GLY A 114 10.39 2.54 -17.61
C GLY A 114 9.72 1.47 -18.48
N ASN A 115 8.92 0.61 -17.90
CA ASN A 115 8.31 -0.54 -18.59
C ASN A 115 7.11 -1.10 -17.83
N PHE A 116 6.57 -2.22 -18.31
CA PHE A 116 5.47 -2.96 -17.68
C PHE A 116 5.96 -4.31 -17.12
N SER A 117 7.14 -4.33 -16.50
CA SER A 117 7.66 -5.52 -15.85
C SER A 117 6.80 -5.96 -14.67
N ALA A 118 6.93 -7.22 -14.28
CA ALA A 118 6.22 -7.74 -13.10
C ALA A 118 6.56 -6.93 -11.82
N ALA A 119 7.78 -6.39 -11.72
CA ALA A 119 8.20 -5.56 -10.59
C ALA A 119 7.42 -4.23 -10.54
N GLN A 120 7.04 -3.67 -11.68
CA GLN A 120 6.30 -2.41 -11.74
C GLN A 120 4.78 -2.57 -11.68
N ILE A 121 4.22 -3.69 -12.19
CA ILE A 121 2.76 -3.85 -12.31
C ILE A 121 2.12 -4.77 -11.28
N LYS A 122 2.90 -5.62 -10.59
CA LYS A 122 2.36 -6.44 -9.51
C LYS A 122 2.39 -5.67 -8.21
N ILE A 123 1.22 -5.41 -7.67
CA ILE A 123 1.01 -4.68 -6.43
C ILE A 123 0.39 -5.59 -5.37
N PRO A 124 0.63 -5.31 -4.07
CA PRO A 124 -0.07 -5.99 -3.00
C PRO A 124 -1.55 -5.58 -2.97
N LEU A 125 -2.41 -6.51 -2.60
CA LEU A 125 -3.79 -6.24 -2.22
C LEU A 125 -4.10 -7.01 -0.95
N VAL A 126 -4.19 -6.31 0.16
CA VAL A 126 -4.52 -6.89 1.47
C VAL A 126 -5.84 -6.30 1.95
N GLY A 127 -6.79 -7.16 2.26
CA GLY A 127 -8.10 -6.76 2.74
C GLY A 127 -8.40 -7.33 4.12
N TYR A 128 -8.69 -6.47 5.09
CA TYR A 128 -9.38 -6.86 6.31
C TYR A 128 -10.88 -6.66 6.10
N TRP A 129 -11.64 -7.72 6.27
CA TRP A 129 -13.09 -7.70 6.17
C TRP A 129 -13.68 -8.30 7.43
N PRO A 130 -14.48 -7.55 8.22
CA PRO A 130 -15.05 -8.04 9.46
C PRO A 130 -15.79 -9.37 9.27
N GLY A 131 -15.51 -10.32 10.16
CA GLY A 131 -16.16 -11.64 10.14
C GLY A 131 -15.67 -12.60 9.03
N MET A 132 -14.76 -12.18 8.17
CA MET A 132 -14.17 -13.07 7.15
C MET A 132 -12.94 -13.79 7.70
N PRO A 133 -12.81 -15.11 7.43
CA PRO A 133 -11.60 -15.82 7.82
C PRO A 133 -10.40 -15.38 6.99
N THR A 134 -9.22 -15.49 7.59
CA THR A 134 -7.96 -15.26 6.87
C THR A 134 -7.80 -16.27 5.74
N GLN A 135 -7.51 -15.78 4.55
CA GLN A 135 -7.30 -16.60 3.36
C GLN A 135 -6.36 -15.90 2.38
N VAL A 136 -5.60 -16.68 1.64
CA VAL A 136 -4.80 -16.21 0.52
C VAL A 136 -5.54 -16.56 -0.78
N LYS A 137 -5.62 -15.59 -1.68
CA LYS A 137 -6.17 -15.75 -3.02
C LYS A 137 -5.05 -15.64 -4.04
N ASP A 138 -4.97 -16.56 -4.97
CA ASP A 138 -3.93 -16.63 -6.00
C ASP A 138 -4.42 -16.20 -7.40
N TYR A 139 -5.70 -15.82 -7.51
CA TYR A 139 -6.23 -15.32 -8.76
C TYR A 139 -5.87 -13.84 -9.00
N ARG A 140 -5.82 -13.47 -10.26
CA ARG A 140 -5.53 -12.09 -10.68
C ARG A 140 -6.70 -11.17 -10.31
N THR A 141 -6.36 -10.01 -9.75
CA THR A 141 -7.26 -8.89 -9.51
C THR A 141 -6.70 -7.61 -10.11
N THR A 142 -7.54 -6.60 -10.21
CA THR A 142 -7.18 -5.24 -10.64
C THR A 142 -7.72 -4.22 -9.65
N ALA A 143 -7.25 -2.98 -9.72
CA ALA A 143 -7.78 -1.90 -8.89
C ALA A 143 -9.30 -1.65 -9.12
N TYR A 144 -9.81 -1.97 -10.31
CA TYR A 144 -11.25 -1.87 -10.62
C TYR A 144 -12.10 -2.85 -9.80
N ASP A 145 -11.58 -4.04 -9.49
CA ASP A 145 -12.29 -5.05 -8.69
C ASP A 145 -12.52 -4.56 -7.25
N VAL A 146 -11.62 -3.72 -6.73
CA VAL A 146 -11.73 -3.14 -5.38
C VAL A 146 -12.97 -2.23 -5.30
N SER A 147 -13.09 -1.27 -6.20
CA SER A 147 -14.22 -0.33 -6.22
C SER A 147 -15.55 -1.05 -6.48
N ALA A 148 -15.59 -1.95 -7.45
CA ALA A 148 -16.77 -2.75 -7.75
C ALA A 148 -17.22 -3.58 -6.53
N THR A 149 -16.27 -4.21 -5.83
CA THR A 149 -16.56 -5.01 -4.64
C THR A 149 -17.10 -4.16 -3.49
N LEU A 150 -16.50 -2.98 -3.24
CA LEU A 150 -16.95 -2.06 -2.19
C LEU A 150 -18.35 -1.52 -2.50
N MET A 151 -18.61 -1.09 -3.73
CA MET A 151 -19.93 -0.60 -4.14
C MET A 151 -21.01 -1.66 -3.92
N LYS A 152 -20.76 -2.88 -4.37
CA LYS A 152 -21.73 -3.97 -4.25
C LYS A 152 -21.93 -4.46 -2.82
N ARG A 153 -20.84 -4.68 -2.06
CA ARG A 153 -20.92 -5.36 -0.75
C ARG A 153 -21.09 -4.41 0.44
N VAL A 154 -20.66 -3.16 0.32
CA VAL A 154 -20.71 -2.19 1.42
C VAL A 154 -21.84 -1.19 1.23
N LEU A 155 -22.06 -0.74 -0.02
CA LEU A 155 -23.04 0.28 -0.34
C LEU A 155 -24.34 -0.30 -0.91
N ASP A 156 -24.37 -1.57 -1.32
CA ASP A 156 -25.49 -2.21 -2.03
C ASP A 156 -25.90 -1.43 -3.30
N VAL A 157 -24.90 -0.96 -4.03
CA VAL A 157 -25.07 -0.18 -5.25
C VAL A 157 -24.37 -0.92 -6.40
N GLN A 158 -25.03 -0.99 -7.54
CA GLN A 158 -24.43 -1.51 -8.75
C GLN A 158 -23.33 -0.56 -9.25
N ASN A 159 -22.17 -1.11 -9.60
CA ASN A 159 -21.10 -0.33 -10.20
C ASN A 159 -21.52 0.12 -11.61
N PRO A 160 -21.53 1.42 -11.92
CA PRO A 160 -21.89 1.90 -13.26
C PRO A 160 -20.91 1.46 -14.37
N LEU A 161 -19.74 0.91 -13.97
CA LEU A 161 -18.74 0.38 -14.89
C LEU A 161 -18.80 -1.16 -15.05
N ASP A 162 -19.80 -1.83 -14.49
CA ASP A 162 -19.93 -3.30 -14.60
C ASP A 162 -20.02 -3.79 -16.05
N ASP A 163 -20.55 -2.96 -16.94
CA ASP A 163 -20.61 -3.25 -18.39
C ASP A 163 -19.22 -3.23 -19.09
N PHE A 164 -18.19 -2.71 -18.39
CA PHE A 164 -16.83 -2.60 -18.88
C PHE A 164 -15.85 -3.56 -18.18
N THR A 165 -16.32 -4.34 -17.20
CA THR A 165 -15.49 -5.34 -16.56
C THR A 165 -15.22 -6.47 -17.56
N VAL A 166 -14.00 -6.51 -18.04
CA VAL A 166 -13.50 -7.65 -18.80
C VAL A 166 -13.37 -8.81 -17.81
N GLY A 167 -14.18 -9.81 -17.98
CA GLY A 167 -14.22 -11.00 -17.15
C GLY A 167 -12.90 -11.78 -17.11
#